data_4da68199987046e7302b9decf545a3dd
#
_entry.id   4da68199987046e7302b9decf545a3dd
#
_cell.length_a   1.000
_cell.length_b   1.000
_cell.length_c   1.000
_cell.angle_alpha   90.00
_cell.angle_beta   90.00
_cell.angle_gamma   90.00
#
_symmetry.space_group_name_H-M   'P 1'
#
loop_
_entity.id
_entity.type
_entity.pdbx_description
1 polymer ?
#
loop_
_entity_poly.entity_id
_entity_poly.type
_entity_poly.pdbx_seq_one_letter_code
_entity_poly.pdbx_strand_id
1 'polypeptide(L)'
;MTEAIRIDGLVKSFGPTRALDGLDLHVSTGEVHGFLGPNGAGKTTTIRVLLGLLRADAGRASLLGGDPWRDATELHRRLAYVPGDVTLWPNLSGGEVIDLLGRLRGGLDKRRRDELLERFDLDPRKKGRAYSKGNRQKVALVAALAADVELLLLDEPTSGLDPLMEQVFRDVVRDEQARLGRTVLLSSHILAEVEALCDRVTIVRDGQAVETGTLTDMRHLTRTSIKADLAGQPDGLSALPGVHDFQAVKQEGGARVSFDVDAAELDATLRHLSAIGVRSLVSQPPTLEELFLRHYSTGADATAGVAR
;
A
#
# COMPACT_ATOMS: atom_id res chain seq x y z
N MET A 1 -13.14 18.44 2.76
CA MET A 1 -13.42 17.00 2.90
C MET A 1 -13.19 16.65 4.36
N THR A 2 -14.00 15.80 4.95
CA THR A 2 -13.80 15.32 6.33
C THR A 2 -12.71 14.25 6.32
N GLU A 3 -11.83 14.28 7.32
CA GLU A 3 -10.78 13.27 7.48
C GLU A 3 -11.31 12.11 8.32
N ALA A 4 -11.13 10.88 7.81
CA ALA A 4 -11.44 9.67 8.57
C ALA A 4 -10.30 9.29 9.51
N ILE A 5 -9.05 9.58 9.12
CA ILE A 5 -7.86 9.40 9.94
C ILE A 5 -7.04 10.68 9.86
N ARG A 6 -6.62 11.18 11.03
CA ARG A 6 -5.66 12.27 11.14
C ARG A 6 -4.62 11.94 12.20
N ILE A 7 -3.38 11.97 11.80
CA ILE A 7 -2.21 11.80 12.67
C ILE A 7 -1.28 12.97 12.43
N ASP A 8 -0.90 13.66 13.52
CA ASP A 8 0.01 14.80 13.49
C ASP A 8 1.18 14.52 14.46
N GLY A 9 2.39 14.37 13.91
CA GLY A 9 3.64 14.24 14.65
C GLY A 9 3.69 13.05 15.63
N LEU A 10 3.15 11.89 15.24
CA LEU A 10 3.00 10.74 16.14
C LEU A 10 4.33 10.12 16.50
N VAL A 11 4.58 9.93 17.80
CA VAL A 11 5.80 9.32 18.33
C VAL A 11 5.45 8.09 19.15
N LYS A 12 6.22 7.00 18.93
CA LYS A 12 6.14 5.79 19.74
C LYS A 12 7.49 5.10 19.85
N SER A 13 7.90 4.83 21.09
CA SER A 13 9.14 4.12 21.39
C SER A 13 8.87 2.82 22.17
N PHE A 14 9.73 1.83 21.96
CA PHE A 14 9.78 0.59 22.71
C PHE A 14 11.21 0.41 23.23
N GLY A 15 11.42 0.80 24.48
CA GLY A 15 12.77 0.89 25.03
C GLY A 15 13.64 1.86 24.20
N PRO A 16 14.80 1.41 23.70
CA PRO A 16 15.68 2.27 22.89
C PRO A 16 15.19 2.44 21.44
N THR A 17 14.25 1.61 20.96
CA THR A 17 13.81 1.61 19.57
C THR A 17 12.65 2.59 19.39
N ARG A 18 12.83 3.59 18.53
CA ARG A 18 11.79 4.54 18.15
C ARG A 18 11.07 3.99 16.91
N ALA A 19 9.87 3.47 17.13
CA ALA A 19 9.08 2.82 16.07
C ALA A 19 8.27 3.83 15.25
N LEU A 20 7.89 4.97 15.84
CA LEU A 20 7.29 6.12 15.15
C LEU A 20 8.04 7.38 15.61
N ASP A 21 8.43 8.21 14.66
CA ASP A 21 9.29 9.37 14.87
C ASP A 21 8.74 10.62 14.19
N GLY A 22 7.60 11.12 14.74
CA GLY A 22 6.95 12.29 14.17
C GLY A 22 6.15 11.96 12.91
N LEU A 23 5.48 10.78 12.89
CA LEU A 23 4.66 10.35 11.75
C LEU A 23 3.45 11.26 11.55
N ASP A 24 3.25 11.73 10.32
CA ASP A 24 2.04 12.39 9.85
C ASP A 24 1.28 11.47 8.89
N LEU A 25 -0.07 11.41 9.02
CA LEU A 25 -0.92 10.64 8.12
C LEU A 25 -2.33 11.25 8.08
N HIS A 26 -2.80 11.58 6.88
CA HIS A 26 -4.14 12.12 6.65
C HIS A 26 -4.87 11.26 5.63
N VAL A 27 -6.03 10.71 6.00
CA VAL A 27 -6.88 9.88 5.15
C VAL A 27 -8.25 10.51 5.07
N SER A 28 -8.70 10.83 3.86
CA SER A 28 -10.01 11.44 3.62
C SER A 28 -11.12 10.38 3.71
N THR A 29 -12.31 10.82 4.10
CA THR A 29 -13.48 9.93 4.09
C THR A 29 -13.77 9.46 2.66
N GLY A 30 -13.97 8.15 2.48
CA GLY A 30 -14.31 7.52 1.20
C GLY A 30 -13.12 7.19 0.30
N GLU A 31 -11.87 7.46 0.71
CA GLU A 31 -10.70 7.09 -0.09
C GLU A 31 -10.16 5.71 0.30
N VAL A 32 -9.51 5.04 -0.65
CA VAL A 32 -8.62 3.90 -0.40
C VAL A 32 -7.19 4.43 -0.31
N HIS A 33 -6.64 4.45 0.89
CA HIS A 33 -5.31 4.98 1.17
C HIS A 33 -4.29 3.86 1.40
N GLY A 34 -3.24 3.84 0.60
CA GLY A 34 -2.11 2.94 0.75
C GLY A 34 -1.10 3.44 1.78
N PHE A 35 -0.75 2.60 2.73
CA PHE A 35 0.27 2.87 3.75
C PHE A 35 1.46 1.94 3.51
N LEU A 36 2.40 2.40 2.68
CA LEU A 36 3.45 1.61 2.07
C LEU A 36 4.77 1.75 2.81
N GLY A 37 5.46 0.65 3.02
CA GLY A 37 6.79 0.66 3.64
C GLY A 37 7.31 -0.74 3.92
N PRO A 38 8.62 -0.93 4.16
CA PRO A 38 9.19 -2.23 4.51
C PRO A 38 8.72 -2.72 5.86
N ASN A 39 9.10 -3.94 6.18
CA ASN A 39 8.92 -4.49 7.51
C ASN A 39 9.73 -3.66 8.52
N GLY A 40 9.10 -3.31 9.64
CA GLY A 40 9.72 -2.44 10.65
C GLY A 40 9.54 -0.94 10.42
N ALA A 41 8.98 -0.47 9.30
CA ALA A 41 8.78 0.96 9.03
C ALA A 41 7.80 1.68 9.98
N GLY A 42 7.07 0.95 10.83
CA GLY A 42 6.11 1.53 11.77
C GLY A 42 4.63 1.29 11.41
N LYS A 43 4.31 0.65 10.27
CA LYS A 43 2.93 0.44 9.78
C LYS A 43 1.99 -0.19 10.81
N THR A 44 2.31 -1.38 11.27
CA THR A 44 1.50 -2.09 12.29
C THR A 44 1.45 -1.34 13.62
N THR A 45 2.53 -0.62 13.99
CA THR A 45 2.55 0.21 15.20
C THR A 45 1.54 1.36 15.08
N THR A 46 1.49 2.03 13.93
CA THR A 46 0.51 3.08 13.62
C THR A 46 -0.92 2.54 13.71
N ILE A 47 -1.20 1.41 13.06
CA ILE A 47 -2.52 0.78 13.11
C ILE A 47 -2.91 0.41 14.55
N ARG A 48 -1.99 -0.10 15.35
CA ARG A 48 -2.27 -0.42 16.78
C ARG A 48 -2.56 0.84 17.61
N VAL A 49 -1.94 1.98 17.30
CA VAL A 49 -2.30 3.27 17.94
C VAL A 49 -3.70 3.71 17.52
N LEU A 50 -4.03 3.62 16.22
CA LEU A 50 -5.38 3.92 15.70
C LEU A 50 -6.46 3.01 16.27
N LEU A 51 -6.13 1.76 16.62
CA LEU A 51 -7.01 0.83 17.30
C LEU A 51 -7.12 1.07 18.82
N GLY A 52 -6.38 2.04 19.39
CA GLY A 52 -6.33 2.23 20.84
C GLY A 52 -5.68 1.07 21.59
N LEU A 53 -4.92 0.21 20.92
CA LEU A 53 -4.18 -0.91 21.53
C LEU A 53 -2.81 -0.48 22.05
N LEU A 54 -2.29 0.63 21.52
CA LEU A 54 -1.05 1.26 21.96
C LEU A 54 -1.28 2.74 22.17
N ARG A 55 -0.76 3.27 23.29
CA ARG A 55 -0.76 4.70 23.54
C ARG A 55 0.49 5.34 22.92
N ALA A 56 0.29 6.43 22.18
CA ALA A 56 1.41 7.24 21.68
C ALA A 56 2.16 7.90 22.83
N ASP A 57 3.45 8.14 22.63
CA ASP A 57 4.30 8.83 23.59
C ASP A 57 4.23 10.35 23.38
N ALA A 58 4.04 10.80 22.11
CA ALA A 58 3.79 12.19 21.74
C ALA A 58 3.01 12.27 20.41
N GLY A 59 2.59 13.47 20.03
CA GLY A 59 1.75 13.71 18.86
C GLY A 59 0.28 13.54 19.12
N ARG A 60 -0.53 13.54 18.05
CA ARG A 60 -1.98 13.40 18.13
C ARG A 60 -2.49 12.44 17.08
N ALA A 61 -3.51 11.66 17.41
CA ALA A 61 -4.25 10.84 16.46
C ALA A 61 -5.75 11.06 16.67
N SER A 62 -6.48 11.16 15.55
CA SER A 62 -7.94 11.19 15.53
C SER A 62 -8.43 10.16 14.51
N LEU A 63 -9.50 9.45 14.86
CA LEU A 63 -10.11 8.41 14.05
C LEU A 63 -11.62 8.64 14.00
N LEU A 64 -12.18 8.84 12.79
CA LEU A 64 -13.62 9.14 12.62
C LEU A 64 -14.13 10.28 13.54
N GLY A 65 -13.25 11.26 13.81
CA GLY A 65 -13.53 12.41 14.67
C GLY A 65 -13.34 12.17 16.19
N GLY A 66 -13.02 10.94 16.63
CA GLY A 66 -12.78 10.58 18.03
C GLY A 66 -11.28 10.37 18.34
N ASP A 67 -10.97 10.28 19.62
CA ASP A 67 -9.63 9.94 20.14
C ASP A 67 -9.50 8.41 20.22
N PRO A 68 -8.55 7.78 19.49
CA PRO A 68 -8.42 6.31 19.44
C PRO A 68 -8.23 5.67 20.82
N TRP A 69 -7.61 6.36 21.78
CA TRP A 69 -7.36 5.82 23.11
C TRP A 69 -8.55 5.99 24.05
N ARG A 70 -9.21 7.15 24.00
CA ARG A 70 -10.31 7.50 24.91
C ARG A 70 -11.64 6.91 24.46
N ASP A 71 -11.89 6.96 23.15
CA ASP A 71 -13.17 6.64 22.55
C ASP A 71 -13.15 5.24 21.87
N ALA A 72 -12.14 4.40 22.17
CA ALA A 72 -11.89 3.12 21.51
C ALA A 72 -13.16 2.25 21.36
N THR A 73 -13.97 2.12 22.41
CA THR A 73 -15.17 1.27 22.39
C THR A 73 -16.21 1.74 21.37
N GLU A 74 -16.40 3.05 21.23
CA GLU A 74 -17.34 3.62 20.27
C GLU A 74 -16.78 3.53 18.84
N LEU A 75 -15.50 3.83 18.67
CA LEU A 75 -14.82 3.77 17.39
C LEU A 75 -14.78 2.35 16.81
N HIS A 76 -14.60 1.32 17.66
CA HIS A 76 -14.57 -0.07 17.22
C HIS A 76 -15.91 -0.58 16.67
N ARG A 77 -17.03 0.09 16.96
CA ARG A 77 -18.32 -0.21 16.32
C ARG A 77 -18.40 0.31 14.88
N ARG A 78 -17.61 1.34 14.56
CA ARG A 78 -17.60 2.05 13.29
C ARG A 78 -16.47 1.62 12.37
N LEU A 79 -15.57 0.74 12.83
CA LEU A 79 -14.44 0.22 12.06
C LEU A 79 -14.37 -1.30 12.06
N ALA A 80 -13.71 -1.85 11.05
CA ALA A 80 -13.27 -3.25 11.06
C ALA A 80 -11.77 -3.33 10.79
N TYR A 81 -11.13 -4.29 11.45
CA TYR A 81 -9.69 -4.52 11.36
C TYR A 81 -9.37 -5.93 10.88
N VAL A 82 -8.44 -6.03 9.94
CA VAL A 82 -7.83 -7.28 9.48
C VAL A 82 -6.35 -7.24 9.83
N PRO A 83 -5.86 -8.10 10.74
CA PRO A 83 -4.45 -8.17 11.08
C PRO A 83 -3.63 -8.89 10.01
N GLY A 84 -2.33 -8.58 9.90
CA GLY A 84 -1.41 -9.25 8.97
C GLY A 84 -1.12 -10.71 9.31
N ASP A 85 -1.26 -11.08 10.59
CA ASP A 85 -1.18 -12.46 11.04
C ASP A 85 -2.46 -12.84 11.81
N VAL A 86 -3.32 -13.60 11.13
CA VAL A 86 -4.64 -13.98 11.65
C VAL A 86 -4.54 -15.23 12.50
N THR A 87 -4.87 -15.10 13.77
CA THR A 87 -5.08 -16.22 14.69
C THR A 87 -6.56 -16.39 14.99
N LEU A 88 -7.09 -17.58 14.73
CA LEU A 88 -8.49 -17.92 15.01
C LEU A 88 -8.60 -18.77 16.26
N TRP A 89 -9.76 -18.71 16.93
CA TRP A 89 -10.08 -19.67 18.00
C TRP A 89 -10.10 -21.09 17.42
N PRO A 90 -9.26 -22.00 17.91
CA PRO A 90 -9.02 -23.31 17.27
C PRO A 90 -10.27 -24.20 17.21
N ASN A 91 -11.19 -24.02 18.16
CA ASN A 91 -12.41 -24.83 18.32
C ASN A 91 -13.65 -24.20 17.66
N LEU A 92 -13.59 -22.92 17.24
CA LEU A 92 -14.67 -22.29 16.49
C LEU A 92 -14.50 -22.60 14.99
N SER A 93 -15.60 -22.73 14.28
CA SER A 93 -15.59 -22.76 12.82
C SER A 93 -15.38 -21.35 12.26
N GLY A 94 -14.98 -21.24 10.98
CA GLY A 94 -14.84 -19.93 10.33
C GLY A 94 -16.13 -19.12 10.34
N GLY A 95 -17.25 -19.80 10.10
CA GLY A 95 -18.58 -19.15 10.19
C GLY A 95 -18.92 -18.67 11.59
N GLU A 96 -18.62 -19.47 12.63
CA GLU A 96 -18.81 -19.06 14.03
C GLU A 96 -17.94 -17.86 14.40
N VAL A 97 -16.69 -17.79 13.89
CA VAL A 97 -15.81 -16.62 14.10
C VAL A 97 -16.37 -15.38 13.40
N ILE A 98 -16.79 -15.49 12.14
CA ILE A 98 -17.37 -14.38 11.40
C ILE A 98 -18.63 -13.85 12.12
N ASP A 99 -19.52 -14.73 12.53
CA ASP A 99 -20.76 -14.37 13.23
C ASP A 99 -20.47 -13.77 14.63
N LEU A 100 -19.45 -14.26 15.33
CA LEU A 100 -19.03 -13.70 16.63
C LEU A 100 -18.50 -12.27 16.46
N LEU A 101 -17.60 -12.04 15.51
CA LEU A 101 -17.04 -10.72 15.23
C LEU A 101 -18.12 -9.74 14.77
N GLY A 102 -19.08 -10.20 13.95
CA GLY A 102 -20.23 -9.41 13.55
C GLY A 102 -21.08 -8.98 14.74
N ARG A 103 -21.41 -9.91 15.65
CA ARG A 103 -22.19 -9.59 16.87
C ARG A 103 -21.50 -8.59 17.79
N LEU A 104 -20.19 -8.65 17.93
CA LEU A 104 -19.42 -7.69 18.73
C LEU A 104 -19.48 -6.25 18.19
N ARG A 105 -19.78 -6.09 16.89
CA ARG A 105 -19.94 -4.79 16.22
C ARG A 105 -21.40 -4.32 16.08
N GLY A 106 -22.36 -5.09 16.58
CA GLY A 106 -23.80 -4.76 16.47
C GLY A 106 -24.54 -5.53 15.39
N GLY A 107 -23.88 -6.41 14.66
CA GLY A 107 -24.44 -7.26 13.61
C GLY A 107 -23.59 -7.32 12.37
N LEU A 108 -24.01 -8.14 11.41
CA LEU A 108 -23.45 -8.19 10.06
C LEU A 108 -24.58 -8.45 9.06
N ASP A 109 -24.38 -8.02 7.83
CA ASP A 109 -25.28 -8.34 6.72
C ASP A 109 -25.08 -9.81 6.31
N LYS A 110 -26.07 -10.65 6.60
CA LYS A 110 -26.03 -12.09 6.30
C LYS A 110 -25.92 -12.36 4.79
N ARG A 111 -26.61 -11.56 3.97
CA ARG A 111 -26.55 -11.72 2.51
C ARG A 111 -25.15 -11.40 2.00
N ARG A 112 -24.59 -10.30 2.49
CA ARG A 112 -23.21 -9.90 2.14
C ARG A 112 -22.20 -10.93 2.61
N ARG A 113 -22.35 -11.44 3.84
CA ARG A 113 -21.54 -12.53 4.38
C ARG A 113 -21.52 -13.75 3.46
N ASP A 114 -22.70 -14.21 3.04
CA ASP A 114 -22.81 -15.42 2.22
C ASP A 114 -22.25 -15.20 0.80
N GLU A 115 -22.45 -14.03 0.19
CA GLU A 115 -21.81 -13.61 -1.05
C GLU A 115 -20.27 -13.62 -0.93
N LEU A 116 -19.72 -13.07 0.15
CA LEU A 116 -18.28 -13.04 0.37
C LEU A 116 -17.70 -14.44 0.64
N LEU A 117 -18.40 -15.31 1.34
CA LEU A 117 -17.99 -16.70 1.52
C LEU A 117 -17.83 -17.42 0.17
N GLU A 118 -18.75 -17.19 -0.77
CA GLU A 118 -18.70 -17.73 -2.12
C GLU A 118 -17.56 -17.11 -2.93
N ARG A 119 -17.44 -15.78 -2.96
CA ARG A 119 -16.38 -15.07 -3.70
C ARG A 119 -14.98 -15.47 -3.26
N PHE A 120 -14.74 -15.65 -1.95
CA PHE A 120 -13.44 -16.05 -1.40
C PHE A 120 -13.24 -17.57 -1.40
N ASP A 121 -14.19 -18.38 -1.92
CA ASP A 121 -14.15 -19.84 -1.88
C ASP A 121 -13.76 -20.36 -0.49
N LEU A 122 -14.55 -19.96 0.52
CA LEU A 122 -14.30 -20.28 1.92
C LEU A 122 -15.38 -21.20 2.49
N ASP A 123 -15.00 -22.42 2.89
CA ASP A 123 -15.91 -23.32 3.63
C ASP A 123 -16.02 -22.89 5.11
N PRO A 124 -17.13 -22.26 5.54
CA PRO A 124 -17.30 -21.70 6.87
C PRO A 124 -17.43 -22.76 7.98
N ARG A 125 -17.60 -24.04 7.62
CA ARG A 125 -17.84 -25.14 8.59
C ARG A 125 -16.54 -25.69 9.20
N LYS A 126 -15.39 -25.49 8.54
CA LYS A 126 -14.11 -25.95 9.04
C LYS A 126 -13.76 -25.25 10.35
N LYS A 127 -13.14 -25.98 11.28
CA LYS A 127 -12.64 -25.42 12.55
C LYS A 127 -11.37 -24.61 12.33
N GLY A 128 -11.14 -23.58 13.16
CA GLY A 128 -9.99 -22.65 13.07
C GLY A 128 -8.64 -23.35 12.96
N ARG A 129 -8.46 -24.47 13.70
CA ARG A 129 -7.23 -25.29 13.66
C ARG A 129 -6.97 -26.01 12.33
N ALA A 130 -8.01 -26.18 11.49
CA ALA A 130 -7.92 -26.90 10.22
C ALA A 130 -7.68 -25.95 9.02
N TYR A 131 -7.69 -24.63 9.23
CA TYR A 131 -7.42 -23.68 8.16
C TYR A 131 -5.93 -23.48 7.93
N SER A 132 -5.52 -23.39 6.65
CA SER A 132 -4.23 -22.86 6.24
C SER A 132 -4.10 -21.37 6.61
N LYS A 133 -2.90 -20.80 6.52
CA LYS A 133 -2.68 -19.35 6.73
C LYS A 133 -3.63 -18.51 5.83
N GLY A 134 -3.67 -18.80 4.54
CA GLY A 134 -4.53 -18.07 3.58
C GLY A 134 -6.02 -18.20 3.92
N ASN A 135 -6.50 -19.38 4.32
CA ASN A 135 -7.91 -19.54 4.71
C ASN A 135 -8.25 -18.83 6.03
N ARG A 136 -7.32 -18.72 6.99
CA ARG A 136 -7.52 -17.88 8.17
C ARG A 136 -7.63 -16.40 7.78
N GLN A 137 -6.79 -15.97 6.83
CA GLN A 137 -6.86 -14.61 6.28
C GLN A 137 -8.22 -14.35 5.63
N LYS A 138 -8.73 -15.28 4.79
CA LYS A 138 -10.06 -15.18 4.19
C LYS A 138 -11.17 -15.05 5.24
N VAL A 139 -11.11 -15.79 6.36
CA VAL A 139 -12.07 -15.64 7.47
C VAL A 139 -12.08 -14.22 8.03
N ALA A 140 -10.90 -13.63 8.27
CA ALA A 140 -10.78 -12.26 8.78
C ALA A 140 -11.30 -11.24 7.76
N LEU A 141 -10.98 -11.42 6.47
CA LEU A 141 -11.47 -10.56 5.39
C LEU A 141 -12.99 -10.60 5.29
N VAL A 142 -13.61 -11.80 5.26
CA VAL A 142 -15.06 -11.93 5.21
C VAL A 142 -15.71 -11.28 6.43
N ALA A 143 -15.16 -11.46 7.64
CA ALA A 143 -15.69 -10.85 8.85
C ALA A 143 -15.63 -9.31 8.84
N ALA A 144 -14.57 -8.74 8.24
CA ALA A 144 -14.41 -7.29 8.13
C ALA A 144 -15.29 -6.68 7.03
N LEU A 145 -15.32 -7.32 5.85
CA LEU A 145 -16.03 -6.81 4.67
C LEU A 145 -17.56 -7.01 4.76
N ALA A 146 -18.03 -8.01 5.53
CA ALA A 146 -19.45 -8.19 5.82
C ALA A 146 -19.99 -7.27 6.92
N ALA A 147 -19.12 -6.59 7.66
CA ALA A 147 -19.53 -5.65 8.70
C ALA A 147 -20.04 -4.34 8.09
N ASP A 148 -21.06 -3.74 8.70
CA ASP A 148 -21.53 -2.41 8.33
C ASP A 148 -20.73 -1.35 9.11
N VAL A 149 -19.63 -0.88 8.50
CA VAL A 149 -18.67 0.04 9.12
C VAL A 149 -18.24 1.14 8.15
N GLU A 150 -17.78 2.25 8.67
CA GLU A 150 -17.32 3.42 7.92
C GLU A 150 -15.85 3.29 7.47
N LEU A 151 -15.04 2.55 8.26
CA LEU A 151 -13.60 2.44 8.05
C LEU A 151 -13.11 0.99 8.10
N LEU A 152 -12.28 0.63 7.15
CA LEU A 152 -11.53 -0.63 7.13
C LEU A 152 -10.05 -0.34 7.39
N LEU A 153 -9.49 -0.93 8.43
CA LEU A 153 -8.04 -0.96 8.70
C LEU A 153 -7.51 -2.34 8.30
N LEU A 154 -6.72 -2.40 7.24
CA LEU A 154 -6.25 -3.65 6.65
C LEU A 154 -4.71 -3.71 6.75
N ASP A 155 -4.21 -4.55 7.64
CA ASP A 155 -2.76 -4.71 7.84
C ASP A 155 -2.27 -5.93 7.04
N GLU A 156 -1.59 -5.69 5.92
CA GLU A 156 -1.11 -6.72 4.98
C GLU A 156 -2.18 -7.78 4.62
N PRO A 157 -3.37 -7.35 4.13
CA PRO A 157 -4.55 -8.21 4.03
C PRO A 157 -4.43 -9.36 3.03
N THR A 158 -3.51 -9.28 2.08
CA THR A 158 -3.26 -10.29 1.05
C THR A 158 -2.24 -11.34 1.46
N SER A 159 -1.62 -11.18 2.65
CA SER A 159 -0.60 -12.10 3.16
C SER A 159 -1.10 -13.55 3.20
N GLY A 160 -0.49 -14.41 2.37
CA GLY A 160 -0.82 -15.84 2.27
C GLY A 160 -2.04 -16.17 1.41
N LEU A 161 -2.60 -15.21 0.69
CA LEU A 161 -3.54 -15.45 -0.39
C LEU A 161 -2.80 -15.90 -1.66
N ASP A 162 -3.46 -16.67 -2.49
CA ASP A 162 -3.01 -16.93 -3.85
C ASP A 162 -3.39 -15.77 -4.80
N PRO A 163 -2.76 -15.65 -5.99
CA PRO A 163 -3.00 -14.54 -6.90
C PRO A 163 -4.47 -14.35 -7.33
N LEU A 164 -5.24 -15.45 -7.42
CA LEU A 164 -6.66 -15.37 -7.76
C LEU A 164 -7.45 -14.72 -6.61
N MET A 165 -7.16 -15.11 -5.38
CA MET A 165 -7.82 -14.54 -4.20
C MET A 165 -7.39 -13.10 -3.91
N GLU A 166 -6.16 -12.71 -4.27
CA GLU A 166 -5.74 -11.30 -4.27
C GLU A 166 -6.57 -10.47 -5.26
N GLN A 167 -6.85 -11.02 -6.46
CA GLN A 167 -7.73 -10.33 -7.42
C GLN A 167 -9.15 -10.19 -6.86
N VAL A 168 -9.72 -11.25 -6.29
CA VAL A 168 -11.03 -11.21 -5.62
C VAL A 168 -11.06 -10.15 -4.52
N PHE A 169 -10.01 -10.08 -3.70
CA PHE A 169 -9.90 -9.07 -2.65
C PHE A 169 -9.92 -7.65 -3.24
N ARG A 170 -9.13 -7.37 -4.29
CA ARG A 170 -9.10 -6.06 -4.96
C ARG A 170 -10.48 -5.67 -5.50
N ASP A 171 -11.16 -6.60 -6.15
CA ASP A 171 -12.48 -6.34 -6.73
C ASP A 171 -13.51 -6.06 -5.62
N VAL A 172 -13.45 -6.80 -4.50
CA VAL A 172 -14.35 -6.58 -3.36
C VAL A 172 -14.10 -5.20 -2.73
N VAL A 173 -12.84 -4.80 -2.51
CA VAL A 173 -12.54 -3.49 -1.90
C VAL A 173 -12.99 -2.33 -2.80
N ARG A 174 -12.81 -2.45 -4.12
CA ARG A 174 -13.33 -1.46 -5.08
C ARG A 174 -14.87 -1.38 -5.06
N ASP A 175 -15.55 -2.52 -5.00
CA ASP A 175 -17.00 -2.57 -4.86
C ASP A 175 -17.46 -1.88 -3.57
N GLU A 176 -16.78 -2.09 -2.44
CA GLU A 176 -17.08 -1.46 -1.15
C GLU A 176 -16.93 0.06 -1.18
N GLN A 177 -15.84 0.54 -1.78
CA GLN A 177 -15.62 1.98 -1.97
C GLN A 177 -16.69 2.59 -2.89
N ALA A 178 -16.91 2.00 -4.06
CA ALA A 178 -17.80 2.54 -5.07
C ALA A 178 -19.29 2.53 -4.63
N ARG A 179 -19.71 1.51 -3.90
CA ARG A 179 -21.13 1.32 -3.51
C ARG A 179 -21.49 1.95 -2.19
N LEU A 180 -20.57 1.95 -1.23
CA LEU A 180 -20.83 2.32 0.16
C LEU A 180 -20.01 3.54 0.60
N GLY A 181 -19.07 4.03 -0.22
CA GLY A 181 -18.20 5.14 0.14
C GLY A 181 -17.31 4.85 1.34
N ARG A 182 -16.97 3.57 1.58
CA ARG A 182 -16.14 3.17 2.73
C ARG A 182 -14.73 3.72 2.60
N THR A 183 -14.20 4.17 3.71
CA THR A 183 -12.78 4.53 3.81
C THR A 183 -11.95 3.28 4.09
N VAL A 184 -10.80 3.15 3.43
CA VAL A 184 -9.90 2.03 3.61
C VAL A 184 -8.48 2.54 3.85
N LEU A 185 -7.85 2.12 4.95
CA LEU A 185 -6.41 2.21 5.14
C LEU A 185 -5.81 0.83 4.93
N LEU A 186 -5.01 0.69 3.87
CA LEU A 186 -4.35 -0.55 3.47
C LEU A 186 -2.86 -0.46 3.76
N SER A 187 -2.34 -1.21 4.73
CA SER A 187 -0.89 -1.34 4.85
C SER A 187 -0.37 -2.44 3.93
N SER A 188 0.71 -2.16 3.22
CA SER A 188 1.39 -3.14 2.38
C SER A 188 2.89 -2.85 2.29
N HIS A 189 3.67 -3.87 1.97
CA HIS A 189 5.04 -3.74 1.50
C HIS A 189 5.15 -4.08 0.00
N ILE A 190 4.03 -4.38 -0.66
CA ILE A 190 3.92 -4.75 -2.07
C ILE A 190 3.35 -3.56 -2.86
N LEU A 191 4.18 -2.95 -3.66
CA LEU A 191 3.83 -1.78 -4.46
C LEU A 191 2.70 -2.03 -5.45
N ALA A 192 2.74 -3.16 -6.15
CA ALA A 192 1.74 -3.52 -7.15
C ALA A 192 0.32 -3.62 -6.56
N GLU A 193 0.18 -3.98 -5.28
CA GLU A 193 -1.12 -3.98 -4.59
C GLU A 193 -1.65 -2.56 -4.41
N VAL A 194 -0.77 -1.67 -3.94
CA VAL A 194 -1.10 -0.27 -3.69
C VAL A 194 -1.45 0.44 -4.99
N GLU A 195 -0.65 0.24 -6.04
CA GLU A 195 -0.92 0.81 -7.38
C GLU A 195 -2.24 0.33 -7.98
N ALA A 196 -2.59 -0.93 -7.72
CA ALA A 196 -3.80 -1.50 -8.27
C ALA A 196 -5.08 -1.07 -7.53
N LEU A 197 -4.99 -0.61 -6.27
CA LEU A 197 -6.15 -0.46 -5.41
C LEU A 197 -6.34 0.95 -4.82
N CYS A 198 -5.25 1.68 -4.56
CA CYS A 198 -5.30 2.89 -3.76
C CYS A 198 -5.46 4.16 -4.60
N ASP A 199 -6.20 5.15 -4.07
CA ASP A 199 -6.33 6.49 -4.65
C ASP A 199 -5.13 7.37 -4.30
N ARG A 200 -4.66 7.23 -3.05
CA ARG A 200 -3.51 7.95 -2.49
C ARG A 200 -2.63 6.99 -1.72
N VAL A 201 -1.37 7.38 -1.57
CA VAL A 201 -0.35 6.58 -0.89
C VAL A 201 0.45 7.46 0.05
N THR A 202 0.77 6.94 1.23
CA THR A 202 1.82 7.46 2.11
C THR A 202 2.93 6.42 2.20
N ILE A 203 4.14 6.80 1.81
CA ILE A 203 5.35 5.98 1.96
C ILE A 203 5.93 6.26 3.33
N VAL A 204 6.18 5.19 4.09
CA VAL A 204 6.71 5.26 5.45
C VAL A 204 8.06 4.58 5.54
N ARG A 205 8.99 5.28 6.19
CA ARG A 205 10.33 4.78 6.47
C ARG A 205 10.77 5.23 7.87
N ASP A 206 11.36 4.34 8.64
CA ASP A 206 11.94 4.63 9.96
C ASP A 206 10.98 5.41 10.89
N GLY A 207 9.69 5.08 10.82
CA GLY A 207 8.64 5.70 11.63
C GLY A 207 8.20 7.10 11.19
N GLN A 208 8.59 7.55 9.99
CA GLN A 208 8.22 8.85 9.40
C GLN A 208 7.51 8.65 8.07
N ALA A 209 6.60 9.56 7.72
CA ALA A 209 6.08 9.68 6.37
C ALA A 209 7.09 10.43 5.51
N VAL A 210 7.63 9.75 4.48
CA VAL A 210 8.64 10.34 3.59
C VAL A 210 8.03 10.94 2.33
N GLU A 211 6.89 10.44 1.90
CA GLU A 211 6.16 10.93 0.73
C GLU A 211 4.67 10.65 0.89
N THR A 212 3.81 11.58 0.47
CA THR A 212 2.36 11.40 0.45
C THR A 212 1.76 12.08 -0.77
N GLY A 213 0.97 11.36 -1.56
CA GLY A 213 0.34 11.91 -2.76
C GLY A 213 -0.61 10.94 -3.44
N THR A 214 -1.27 11.38 -4.52
CA THR A 214 -1.96 10.48 -5.42
C THR A 214 -0.94 9.66 -6.22
N LEU A 215 -1.36 8.52 -6.74
CA LEU A 215 -0.49 7.71 -7.63
C LEU A 215 -0.04 8.52 -8.85
N THR A 216 -0.89 9.43 -9.34
CA THR A 216 -0.57 10.32 -10.47
C THR A 216 0.50 11.33 -10.08
N ASP A 217 0.35 11.99 -8.93
CA ASP A 217 1.35 12.94 -8.42
C ASP A 217 2.71 12.27 -8.23
N MET A 218 2.71 11.07 -7.64
CA MET A 218 3.94 10.31 -7.41
C MET A 218 4.61 9.87 -8.72
N ARG A 219 3.83 9.52 -9.75
CA ARG A 219 4.37 9.19 -11.08
C ARG A 219 5.01 10.41 -11.76
N HIS A 220 4.50 11.62 -11.53
CA HIS A 220 5.10 12.85 -12.05
C HIS A 220 6.43 13.22 -11.39
N LEU A 221 6.68 12.73 -10.17
CA LEU A 221 7.95 12.91 -9.46
C LEU A 221 9.05 11.94 -9.92
N THR A 222 8.71 11.01 -10.81
CA THR A 222 9.62 9.97 -11.29
C THR A 222 9.85 10.08 -12.79
N ARG A 223 10.95 9.48 -13.23
CA ARG A 223 11.41 9.49 -14.62
C ARG A 223 10.82 8.31 -15.38
N THR A 224 10.52 8.52 -16.66
CA THR A 224 10.14 7.43 -17.56
C THR A 224 11.38 6.64 -17.97
N SER A 225 11.41 5.34 -17.71
CA SER A 225 12.49 4.47 -18.19
C SER A 225 12.26 4.09 -19.64
N ILE A 226 13.27 4.31 -20.47
CA ILE A 226 13.24 4.01 -21.90
C ILE A 226 14.32 2.97 -22.22
N LYS A 227 13.89 1.90 -22.91
CA LYS A 227 14.79 0.92 -23.53
C LYS A 227 14.47 0.88 -25.03
N ALA A 228 15.47 1.12 -25.89
CA ALA A 228 15.26 1.12 -27.32
C ALA A 228 16.38 0.43 -28.07
N ASP A 229 16.03 -0.28 -29.16
CA ASP A 229 16.97 -0.74 -30.18
C ASP A 229 16.92 0.25 -31.34
N LEU A 230 18.04 0.86 -31.66
CA LEU A 230 18.20 1.91 -32.68
C LEU A 230 18.86 1.40 -33.92
N ALA A 231 18.49 1.94 -35.08
CA ALA A 231 19.12 1.64 -36.36
C ALA A 231 20.43 2.39 -36.56
N GLY A 232 20.62 3.52 -35.86
CA GLY A 232 21.82 4.36 -35.89
C GLY A 232 22.57 4.38 -34.57
N GLN A 233 23.61 5.23 -34.50
CA GLN A 233 24.36 5.48 -33.28
C GLN A 233 23.55 6.45 -32.38
N PRO A 234 23.64 6.29 -31.07
CA PRO A 234 22.84 7.09 -30.11
C PRO A 234 23.48 8.47 -29.82
N ASP A 235 24.00 9.12 -30.91
CA ASP A 235 24.72 10.38 -30.76
C ASP A 235 23.82 11.49 -30.21
N GLY A 236 24.32 12.22 -29.22
CA GLY A 236 23.64 13.34 -28.60
C GLY A 236 22.55 12.97 -27.57
N LEU A 237 22.11 11.71 -27.48
CA LEU A 237 21.06 11.29 -26.55
C LEU A 237 21.42 11.55 -25.07
N SER A 238 22.66 11.22 -24.69
CA SER A 238 23.15 11.42 -23.31
C SER A 238 23.29 12.89 -22.91
N ALA A 239 23.30 13.80 -23.89
CA ALA A 239 23.42 15.24 -23.66
C ALA A 239 22.07 15.98 -23.68
N LEU A 240 20.96 15.28 -23.94
CA LEU A 240 19.64 15.91 -23.93
C LEU A 240 19.25 16.31 -22.51
N PRO A 241 18.59 17.46 -22.36
CA PRO A 241 18.02 17.84 -21.07
C PRO A 241 17.09 16.75 -20.53
N GLY A 242 17.15 16.50 -19.22
CA GLY A 242 16.29 15.54 -18.57
C GLY A 242 16.58 14.07 -18.84
N VAL A 243 17.65 13.74 -19.58
CA VAL A 243 18.12 12.35 -19.76
C VAL A 243 19.11 12.00 -18.65
N HIS A 244 18.86 10.86 -17.99
CA HIS A 244 19.64 10.37 -16.84
C HIS A 244 19.99 8.91 -17.03
N ASP A 245 21.02 8.43 -16.31
CA ASP A 245 21.45 7.03 -16.23
C ASP A 245 21.63 6.34 -17.60
N PHE A 246 22.11 7.13 -18.58
CA PHE A 246 22.26 6.70 -19.97
C PHE A 246 23.29 5.58 -20.12
N GLN A 247 22.86 4.50 -20.71
CA GLN A 247 23.69 3.35 -21.07
C GLN A 247 23.47 3.01 -22.55
N ALA A 248 24.54 2.73 -23.28
CA ALA A 248 24.47 2.30 -24.66
C ALA A 248 25.38 1.08 -24.91
N VAL A 249 24.85 0.09 -25.63
CA VAL A 249 25.57 -1.09 -26.05
C VAL A 249 25.50 -1.16 -27.57
N LYS A 250 26.67 -1.16 -28.23
CA LYS A 250 26.77 -1.33 -29.71
C LYS A 250 26.25 -2.71 -30.11
N GLN A 251 25.45 -2.74 -31.18
CA GLN A 251 24.95 -3.96 -31.81
C GLN A 251 25.27 -3.94 -33.32
N GLU A 252 25.18 -5.09 -33.98
CA GLU A 252 25.32 -5.16 -35.45
C GLU A 252 24.21 -4.29 -36.10
N GLY A 253 24.64 -3.23 -36.79
CA GLY A 253 23.76 -2.30 -37.49
C GLY A 253 23.02 -1.30 -36.63
N GLY A 254 23.50 -0.97 -35.41
CA GLY A 254 22.89 0.05 -34.55
C GLY A 254 23.36 0.02 -33.11
N ALA A 255 22.49 0.42 -32.18
CA ALA A 255 22.77 0.44 -30.76
C ALA A 255 21.52 0.09 -29.94
N ARG A 256 21.71 -0.58 -28.81
CA ARG A 256 20.71 -0.69 -27.76
C ARG A 256 20.98 0.37 -26.69
N VAL A 257 19.97 1.15 -26.34
CA VAL A 257 20.06 2.18 -25.32
C VAL A 257 19.09 1.91 -24.18
N SER A 258 19.50 2.30 -22.98
CA SER A 258 18.64 2.32 -21.78
C SER A 258 18.94 3.59 -21.01
N PHE A 259 17.91 4.33 -20.62
CA PHE A 259 18.04 5.58 -19.88
C PHE A 259 16.71 5.98 -19.25
N ASP A 260 16.76 6.90 -18.29
CA ASP A 260 15.59 7.52 -17.70
C ASP A 260 15.44 8.95 -18.23
N VAL A 261 14.19 9.40 -18.41
CA VAL A 261 13.90 10.75 -18.89
C VAL A 261 12.83 11.42 -18.03
N ASP A 262 13.05 12.69 -17.71
CA ASP A 262 12.09 13.51 -16.98
C ASP A 262 10.80 13.69 -17.82
N ALA A 263 9.63 13.68 -17.17
CA ALA A 263 8.33 13.68 -17.84
C ALA A 263 8.15 14.90 -18.78
N ALA A 264 8.72 16.07 -18.45
CA ALA A 264 8.67 17.28 -19.27
C ALA A 264 9.46 17.15 -20.57
N GLU A 265 10.51 16.32 -20.62
CA GLU A 265 11.44 16.17 -21.73
C GLU A 265 11.16 14.91 -22.56
N LEU A 266 10.17 14.11 -22.18
CA LEU A 266 9.85 12.84 -22.85
C LEU A 266 9.55 13.03 -24.35
N ASP A 267 8.73 14.01 -24.71
CA ASP A 267 8.34 14.26 -26.09
C ASP A 267 9.54 14.68 -26.96
N ALA A 268 10.40 15.56 -26.45
CA ALA A 268 11.64 15.97 -27.16
C ALA A 268 12.59 14.79 -27.35
N THR A 269 12.74 13.95 -26.34
CA THR A 269 13.58 12.75 -26.37
C THR A 269 13.06 11.72 -27.35
N LEU A 270 11.74 11.46 -27.40
CA LEU A 270 11.12 10.55 -28.35
C LEU A 270 11.29 11.01 -29.80
N ARG A 271 11.20 12.31 -30.08
CA ARG A 271 11.50 12.87 -31.43
C ARG A 271 12.96 12.62 -31.83
N HIS A 272 13.90 12.81 -30.91
CA HIS A 272 15.31 12.56 -31.17
C HIS A 272 15.58 11.07 -31.45
N LEU A 273 15.01 10.16 -30.64
CA LEU A 273 15.06 8.71 -30.89
C LEU A 273 14.50 8.34 -32.27
N SER A 274 13.37 8.94 -32.66
CA SER A 274 12.73 8.70 -33.94
C SER A 274 13.63 9.14 -35.12
N ALA A 275 14.36 10.24 -34.96
CA ALA A 275 15.30 10.73 -35.98
C ALA A 275 16.51 9.80 -36.19
N ILE A 276 16.95 9.10 -35.12
CA ILE A 276 18.03 8.08 -35.21
C ILE A 276 17.52 6.78 -35.87
N GLY A 277 16.22 6.54 -35.80
CA GLY A 277 15.57 5.33 -36.31
C GLY A 277 15.38 4.27 -35.20
N VAL A 278 14.16 4.10 -34.77
CA VAL A 278 13.76 3.15 -33.71
C VAL A 278 13.34 1.82 -34.36
N ARG A 279 13.95 0.71 -33.94
CA ARG A 279 13.54 -0.66 -34.28
C ARG A 279 12.64 -1.28 -33.26
N SER A 280 12.90 -0.99 -31.96
CA SER A 280 12.12 -1.43 -30.83
C SER A 280 12.15 -0.33 -29.78
N LEU A 281 11.01 -0.09 -29.13
CA LEU A 281 10.88 0.87 -28.03
C LEU A 281 10.02 0.28 -26.93
N VAL A 282 10.56 0.25 -25.74
CA VAL A 282 9.81 -0.01 -24.51
C VAL A 282 9.91 1.25 -23.65
N SER A 283 8.78 1.87 -23.42
CA SER A 283 8.64 2.99 -22.50
C SER A 283 7.87 2.49 -21.28
N GLN A 284 8.51 2.47 -20.14
CA GLN A 284 7.87 2.13 -18.87
C GLN A 284 7.65 3.42 -18.08
N PRO A 285 6.39 3.75 -17.77
CA PRO A 285 6.14 4.84 -16.84
C PRO A 285 6.83 4.53 -15.51
N PRO A 286 7.22 5.57 -14.78
CA PRO A 286 7.85 5.39 -13.48
C PRO A 286 6.97 4.54 -12.58
N THR A 287 7.61 3.58 -11.92
CA THR A 287 6.94 2.74 -10.93
C THR A 287 7.13 3.34 -9.54
N LEU A 288 6.18 3.14 -8.65
CA LEU A 288 6.37 3.45 -7.23
C LEU A 288 7.59 2.70 -6.64
N GLU A 289 8.00 1.58 -7.28
CA GLU A 289 9.19 0.82 -6.90
C GLU A 289 10.47 1.63 -7.05
N GLU A 290 10.59 2.43 -8.10
CA GLU A 290 11.73 3.33 -8.30
C GLU A 290 11.75 4.46 -7.27
N LEU A 291 10.58 5.05 -6.94
CA LEU A 291 10.45 5.99 -5.84
C LEU A 291 10.85 5.36 -4.51
N PHE A 292 10.34 4.18 -4.26
CA PHE A 292 10.63 3.41 -3.07
C PHE A 292 12.14 3.13 -2.95
N LEU A 293 12.78 2.63 -4.02
CA LEU A 293 14.22 2.35 -4.06
C LEU A 293 15.07 3.62 -3.90
N ARG A 294 14.68 4.76 -4.46
CA ARG A 294 15.38 6.04 -4.25
C ARG A 294 15.40 6.46 -2.79
N HIS A 295 14.27 6.38 -2.11
CA HIS A 295 14.19 6.69 -0.68
C HIS A 295 15.00 5.71 0.17
N TYR A 296 15.29 4.50 -0.32
CA TYR A 296 16.09 3.49 0.38
C TYR A 296 17.59 3.52 0.02
N SER A 297 17.99 3.89 -1.20
CA SER A 297 19.39 3.98 -1.63
C SER A 297 20.10 5.21 -1.08
N THR A 298 19.44 6.36 -0.97
CA THR A 298 20.03 7.58 -0.38
C THR A 298 20.35 7.47 1.11
N GLY A 299 19.84 6.46 1.84
CA GLY A 299 20.18 6.22 3.25
C GLY A 299 21.37 5.28 3.48
N ALA A 300 21.75 4.48 2.49
CA ALA A 300 22.91 3.57 2.61
C ALA A 300 24.25 4.32 2.54
N ASP A 301 24.32 5.43 1.81
CA ASP A 301 25.53 6.23 1.66
C ASP A 301 25.81 7.14 2.88
N ALA A 302 24.79 7.45 3.69
CA ALA A 302 24.98 8.30 4.88
C ALA A 302 25.59 7.56 6.08
N THR A 303 25.53 6.23 6.13
CA THR A 303 26.10 5.43 7.24
C THR A 303 27.51 4.91 6.98
N ALA A 304 28.03 4.99 5.75
CA ALA A 304 29.39 4.59 5.41
C ALA A 304 30.46 5.67 5.72
N GLY A 305 30.05 6.88 6.12
CA GLY A 305 30.93 8.04 6.34
C GLY A 305 31.43 8.28 7.77
N VAL A 306 31.02 7.49 8.77
CA VAL A 306 31.35 7.74 10.21
C VAL A 306 32.20 6.63 10.84
N ALA A 307 32.93 5.87 10.04
CA ALA A 307 33.92 4.94 10.56
C ALA A 307 35.28 5.20 9.88
N ARG A 308 35.96 6.28 10.28
CA ARG A 308 37.43 6.47 10.18
C ARG A 308 37.88 7.31 11.33
#